data_db15d7da9b504024b82a338da7fc3951
#
_entry.id   db15d7da9b504024b82a338da7fc3951
#
_cell.length_a   1.000
_cell.length_b   1.000
_cell.length_c   1.000
_cell.angle_alpha   90.00
_cell.angle_beta   90.00
_cell.angle_gamma   90.00
#
_symmetry.space_group_name_H-M   'P 1'
#
loop_
_entity.id
_entity.type
_entity.pdbx_description
1 polymer ?
#
loop_
_entity_poly.entity_id
_entity_poly.type
_entity_poly.pdbx_seq_one_letter_code
_entity_poly.pdbx_strand_id
1 'polypeptide(L)'
;VNDEIKSMMKDYLEYDGGEMVWSRNYRFWQELQDLNMPQVWKDVKANVLVIRGEGDIEAFSNVDHQDIINIVNLYNPGKGKFLLIPNMDHGFAKSKTPEDSYKNRTQPGYYANNFNDAIIDEVSNWIESLK
;
A
#
# COMPACT_ATOMS: atom_id res chain seq x y z
N VAL A 1 -1.05 -26.98 -2.30
CA VAL A 1 -0.01 -26.10 -2.87
C VAL A 1 0.85 -26.97 -3.76
N ASN A 2 1.02 -26.57 -5.04
CA ASN A 2 1.82 -27.26 -6.03
C ASN A 2 3.29 -27.36 -5.57
N ASP A 3 3.96 -28.50 -5.81
CA ASP A 3 5.34 -28.71 -5.38
C ASP A 3 6.32 -27.76 -6.07
N GLU A 4 5.99 -27.28 -7.26
CA GLU A 4 6.73 -26.24 -7.97
C GLU A 4 6.71 -24.90 -7.19
N ILE A 5 5.55 -24.50 -6.66
CA ILE A 5 5.43 -23.28 -5.83
C ILE A 5 6.22 -23.44 -4.53
N LYS A 6 6.19 -24.63 -3.91
CA LYS A 6 6.98 -24.90 -2.70
C LYS A 6 8.49 -24.84 -2.98
N SER A 7 8.94 -25.38 -4.13
CA SER A 7 10.33 -25.28 -4.54
C SER A 7 10.75 -23.85 -4.78
N MET A 8 9.94 -23.06 -5.52
CA MET A 8 10.22 -21.65 -5.75
C MET A 8 10.28 -20.86 -4.44
N MET A 9 9.37 -21.13 -3.50
CA MET A 9 9.39 -20.47 -2.18
C MET A 9 10.64 -20.85 -1.38
N LYS A 10 11.06 -22.10 -1.43
CA LYS A 10 12.28 -22.56 -0.76
C LYS A 10 13.52 -21.88 -1.34
N ASP A 11 13.66 -21.91 -2.67
CA ASP A 11 14.76 -21.27 -3.37
C ASP A 11 14.81 -19.78 -3.07
N TYR A 12 13.65 -19.13 -2.99
CA TYR A 12 13.51 -17.72 -2.65
C TYR A 12 13.95 -17.40 -1.21
N LEU A 13 13.61 -18.26 -0.24
CA LEU A 13 13.96 -18.09 1.17
C LEU A 13 15.43 -18.41 1.48
N GLU A 14 16.00 -19.38 0.76
CA GLU A 14 17.39 -19.82 0.95
C GLU A 14 18.40 -19.05 0.09
N TYR A 15 17.93 -18.21 -0.85
CA TYR A 15 18.79 -17.46 -1.75
C TYR A 15 19.56 -16.37 -1.03
N ASP A 16 20.88 -16.39 -1.12
CA ASP A 16 21.81 -15.43 -0.52
C ASP A 16 22.55 -14.55 -1.55
N GLY A 17 22.18 -14.66 -2.81
CA GLY A 17 22.81 -13.95 -3.93
C GLY A 17 22.51 -12.46 -4.00
N GLY A 18 23.27 -11.77 -4.82
CA GLY A 18 23.19 -10.31 -5.00
C GLY A 18 22.19 -9.83 -6.05
N GLU A 19 21.34 -10.71 -6.59
CA GLU A 19 20.38 -10.32 -7.61
C GLU A 19 19.28 -9.38 -7.09
N MET A 20 18.78 -8.56 -8.02
CA MET A 20 17.74 -7.58 -7.73
C MET A 20 16.40 -8.05 -8.30
N VAL A 21 15.37 -8.06 -7.47
CA VAL A 21 13.98 -8.31 -7.88
C VAL A 21 13.20 -7.03 -7.64
N TRP A 22 12.57 -6.49 -8.67
CA TRP A 22 11.85 -5.21 -8.62
C TRP A 22 12.67 -4.10 -7.95
N SER A 23 13.93 -3.96 -8.36
CA SER A 23 14.89 -2.98 -7.83
C SER A 23 15.21 -3.13 -6.33
N ARG A 24 14.97 -4.28 -5.75
CA ARG A 24 15.32 -4.63 -4.38
C ARG A 24 16.15 -5.89 -4.33
N ASN A 25 17.11 -5.95 -3.40
CA ASN A 25 17.84 -7.18 -3.13
C ASN A 25 16.89 -8.26 -2.59
N TYR A 26 17.16 -9.53 -2.87
CA TYR A 26 16.38 -10.65 -2.36
C TYR A 26 16.20 -10.63 -0.85
N ARG A 27 17.23 -10.24 -0.13
CA ARG A 27 17.21 -10.15 1.33
C ARG A 27 16.11 -9.21 1.84
N PHE A 28 15.84 -8.11 1.13
CA PHE A 28 14.72 -7.23 1.45
C PHE A 28 13.38 -7.99 1.45
N TRP A 29 13.16 -8.85 0.44
CA TRP A 29 11.93 -9.61 0.33
C TRP A 29 11.82 -10.73 1.37
N GLN A 30 12.95 -11.39 1.69
CA GLN A 30 13.03 -12.39 2.75
C GLN A 30 12.71 -11.77 4.11
N GLU A 31 13.35 -10.67 4.45
CA GLU A 31 13.11 -9.94 5.70
C GLU A 31 11.66 -9.41 5.79
N LEU A 32 11.08 -8.97 4.66
CA LEU A 32 9.69 -8.53 4.61
C LEU A 32 8.70 -9.66 4.90
N GLN A 33 8.99 -10.88 4.43
CA GLN A 33 8.15 -12.06 4.70
C GLN A 33 8.19 -12.49 6.17
N ASP A 34 9.29 -12.26 6.86
CA ASP A 34 9.44 -12.58 8.28
C ASP A 34 8.64 -11.63 9.18
N LEU A 35 8.18 -10.50 8.63
CA LEU A 35 7.35 -9.56 9.38
C LEU A 35 5.94 -10.10 9.59
N ASN A 36 5.57 -10.28 10.84
CA ASN A 36 4.18 -10.51 11.21
C ASN A 36 3.40 -9.18 11.15
N MET A 37 2.95 -8.80 9.96
CA MET A 37 2.27 -7.51 9.74
C MET A 37 1.06 -7.28 10.67
N PRO A 38 0.19 -8.26 10.93
CA PRO A 38 -0.87 -8.10 11.95
C PRO A 38 -0.33 -7.72 13.33
N GLN A 39 0.78 -8.32 13.77
CA GLN A 39 1.39 -7.97 15.05
C GLN A 39 2.00 -6.56 15.03
N VAL A 40 2.64 -6.17 13.91
CA VAL A 40 3.17 -4.81 13.73
C VAL A 40 2.05 -3.78 13.90
N TRP A 41 0.92 -3.96 13.20
CA TRP A 41 -0.21 -3.04 13.29
C TRP A 41 -0.87 -3.03 14.67
N LYS A 42 -0.94 -4.16 15.36
CA LYS A 42 -1.41 -4.26 16.74
C LYS A 42 -0.59 -3.38 17.70
N ASP A 43 0.72 -3.31 17.49
CA ASP A 43 1.64 -2.62 18.39
C ASP A 43 1.77 -1.12 18.10
N VAL A 44 1.20 -0.63 16.99
CA VAL A 44 1.17 0.78 16.64
C VAL A 44 0.32 1.58 17.63
N LYS A 45 0.91 2.61 18.24
CA LYS A 45 0.22 3.51 19.21
C LYS A 45 -0.13 4.87 18.63
N ALA A 46 0.37 5.19 17.46
CA ALA A 46 0.07 6.42 16.73
C ALA A 46 -1.34 6.39 16.12
N ASN A 47 -1.83 7.57 15.75
CA ASN A 47 -2.97 7.66 14.84
C ASN A 47 -2.53 7.22 13.44
N VAL A 48 -3.34 6.40 12.79
CA VAL A 48 -3.05 5.78 11.49
C VAL A 48 -4.10 6.21 10.47
N LEU A 49 -3.64 6.82 9.39
CA LEU A 49 -4.45 7.08 8.22
C LEU A 49 -4.02 6.17 7.09
N VAL A 50 -4.91 5.33 6.61
CA VAL A 50 -4.70 4.49 5.44
C VAL A 50 -5.46 5.07 4.28
N ILE A 51 -4.76 5.32 3.18
CA ILE A 51 -5.33 5.97 1.99
C ILE A 51 -5.21 5.03 0.80
N ARG A 52 -6.26 4.92 0.03
CA ARG A 52 -6.27 4.25 -1.26
C ARG A 52 -6.94 5.15 -2.31
N GLY A 53 -6.39 5.18 -3.52
CA GLY A 53 -7.05 5.77 -4.67
C GLY A 53 -8.04 4.78 -5.30
N GLU A 54 -9.20 5.25 -5.74
CA GLU A 54 -10.22 4.39 -6.39
C GLU A 54 -9.70 3.79 -7.71
N GLY A 55 -8.85 4.54 -8.45
CA GLY A 55 -8.19 4.12 -9.68
C GLY A 55 -6.87 3.37 -9.48
N ASP A 56 -6.55 2.93 -8.26
CA ASP A 56 -5.30 2.26 -7.93
C ASP A 56 -5.24 0.86 -8.56
N ILE A 57 -4.18 0.60 -9.35
CA ILE A 57 -3.91 -0.68 -9.99
C ILE A 57 -2.89 -1.55 -9.25
N GLU A 58 -2.23 -1.02 -8.24
CA GLU A 58 -1.25 -1.77 -7.45
C GLU A 58 -1.89 -2.34 -6.19
N ALA A 59 -2.91 -1.66 -5.68
CA ALA A 59 -3.77 -2.13 -4.60
C ALA A 59 -5.22 -2.28 -5.08
N PHE A 60 -5.55 -3.45 -5.59
CA PHE A 60 -6.84 -3.70 -6.27
C PHE A 60 -8.07 -3.69 -5.36
N SER A 61 -7.87 -3.85 -4.06
CA SER A 61 -8.97 -4.06 -3.10
C SER A 61 -8.84 -3.14 -1.90
N ASN A 62 -10.00 -2.77 -1.35
CA ASN A 62 -10.06 -2.07 -0.07
C ASN A 62 -9.82 -3.00 1.12
N VAL A 63 -9.88 -4.32 0.93
CA VAL A 63 -9.86 -5.31 2.02
C VAL A 63 -8.58 -5.19 2.84
N ASP A 64 -7.42 -5.23 2.19
CA ASP A 64 -6.13 -5.17 2.89
C ASP A 64 -5.95 -3.85 3.68
N HIS A 65 -6.43 -2.74 3.09
CA HIS A 65 -6.41 -1.43 3.75
C HIS A 65 -7.36 -1.38 4.96
N GLN A 66 -8.54 -1.98 4.83
CA GLN A 66 -9.52 -2.10 5.91
C GLN A 66 -8.99 -3.01 7.03
N ASP A 67 -8.28 -4.08 6.70
CA ASP A 67 -7.71 -5.00 7.69
C ASP A 67 -6.66 -4.30 8.57
N ILE A 68 -5.84 -3.43 7.99
CA ILE A 68 -4.94 -2.57 8.78
C ILE A 68 -5.74 -1.77 9.81
N ILE A 69 -6.78 -1.09 9.37
CA ILE A 69 -7.62 -0.25 10.24
C ILE A 69 -8.37 -1.06 11.28
N ASN A 70 -8.87 -2.23 10.90
CA ASN A 70 -9.56 -3.14 11.81
C ASN A 70 -8.61 -3.59 12.93
N ILE A 71 -7.37 -3.97 12.60
CA ILE A 71 -6.37 -4.37 13.58
C ILE A 71 -6.01 -3.18 14.48
N VAL A 72 -5.69 -2.03 13.90
CA VAL A 72 -5.34 -0.83 14.69
C VAL A 72 -6.46 -0.48 15.66
N ASN A 73 -7.71 -0.42 15.21
CA ASN A 73 -8.85 -0.05 16.04
C ASN A 73 -9.24 -1.12 17.06
N LEU A 74 -8.98 -2.40 16.77
CA LEU A 74 -9.21 -3.49 17.73
C LEU A 74 -8.35 -3.33 18.99
N TYR A 75 -7.11 -2.90 18.82
CA TYR A 75 -6.15 -2.79 19.93
C TYR A 75 -5.94 -1.35 20.43
N ASN A 76 -6.26 -0.35 19.61
CA ASN A 76 -6.16 1.06 19.91
C ASN A 76 -7.41 1.79 19.35
N PRO A 77 -8.56 1.69 20.02
CA PRO A 77 -9.84 2.18 19.51
C PRO A 77 -9.81 3.65 19.07
N GLY A 78 -10.34 3.92 17.88
CA GLY A 78 -10.44 5.27 17.32
C GLY A 78 -9.16 5.82 16.70
N LYS A 79 -8.06 5.05 16.67
CA LYS A 79 -6.79 5.50 16.12
C LYS A 79 -6.60 5.24 14.63
N GLY A 80 -7.37 4.33 14.06
CA GLY A 80 -7.31 3.99 12.64
C GLY A 80 -8.42 4.64 11.84
N LYS A 81 -8.08 5.27 10.70
CA LYS A 81 -9.03 5.80 9.72
C LYS A 81 -8.64 5.36 8.31
N PHE A 82 -9.63 4.94 7.53
CA PHE A 82 -9.47 4.64 6.11
C PHE A 82 -10.10 5.74 5.26
N LEU A 83 -9.41 6.16 4.21
CA LEU A 83 -9.91 7.07 3.19
C LEU A 83 -9.78 6.44 1.81
N LEU A 84 -10.88 6.38 1.07
CA LEU A 84 -10.90 6.09 -0.35
C LEU A 84 -11.01 7.42 -1.10
N ILE A 85 -9.99 7.77 -1.88
CA ILE A 85 -9.97 9.01 -2.66
C ILE A 85 -10.49 8.72 -4.07
N PRO A 86 -11.60 9.31 -4.49
CA PRO A 86 -12.14 9.11 -5.83
C PRO A 86 -11.21 9.67 -6.90
N ASN A 87 -11.22 9.05 -8.06
CA ASN A 87 -10.44 9.47 -9.23
C ASN A 87 -8.93 9.67 -8.93
N MET A 88 -8.35 8.83 -8.10
CA MET A 88 -6.92 8.87 -7.77
C MET A 88 -6.31 7.48 -8.00
N ASP A 89 -5.10 7.43 -8.54
CA ASP A 89 -4.32 6.20 -8.66
C ASP A 89 -3.29 6.04 -7.53
N HIS A 90 -2.46 4.98 -7.62
CA HIS A 90 -1.44 4.67 -6.64
C HIS A 90 -0.39 5.78 -6.45
N GLY A 91 -0.02 6.45 -7.54
CA GLY A 91 0.95 7.57 -7.53
C GLY A 91 0.33 8.93 -7.27
N PHE A 92 -0.92 8.97 -6.78
CA PHE A 92 -1.69 10.17 -6.49
C PHE A 92 -2.04 11.01 -7.72
N ALA A 93 -1.99 10.43 -8.92
CA ALA A 93 -2.45 11.11 -10.12
C ALA A 93 -3.97 10.93 -10.31
N LYS A 94 -4.59 11.91 -10.96
CA LYS A 94 -6.00 11.85 -11.36
C LYS A 94 -6.21 10.71 -12.35
N SER A 95 -6.96 9.70 -11.93
CA SER A 95 -7.33 8.55 -12.74
C SER A 95 -8.71 8.06 -12.34
N LYS A 96 -9.63 7.96 -13.30
CA LYS A 96 -11.01 7.58 -13.02
C LYS A 96 -11.15 6.08 -12.77
N THR A 97 -10.32 5.29 -13.44
CA THR A 97 -10.38 3.83 -13.35
C THR A 97 -8.97 3.24 -13.29
N PRO A 98 -8.83 2.00 -12.79
CA PRO A 98 -7.58 1.26 -12.85
C PRO A 98 -7.03 1.12 -14.28
N GLU A 99 -7.90 0.96 -15.28
CA GLU A 99 -7.52 0.86 -16.68
C GLU A 99 -6.90 2.17 -17.20
N ASP A 100 -7.45 3.33 -16.78
CA ASP A 100 -6.90 4.64 -17.14
C ASP A 100 -5.52 4.83 -16.53
N SER A 101 -5.35 4.48 -15.26
CA SER A 101 -4.05 4.49 -14.58
C SER A 101 -3.04 3.60 -15.32
N TYR A 102 -3.42 2.36 -15.63
CA TYR A 102 -2.55 1.43 -16.35
C TYR A 102 -2.07 1.97 -17.68
N LYS A 103 -2.96 2.59 -18.48
CA LYS A 103 -2.63 3.15 -19.78
C LYS A 103 -1.72 4.37 -19.72
N ASN A 104 -1.87 5.18 -18.68
CA ASN A 104 -1.27 6.50 -18.64
C ASN A 104 0.01 6.57 -17.79
N ARG A 105 0.21 5.68 -16.83
CA ARG A 105 1.31 5.73 -15.85
C ARG A 105 2.72 5.75 -16.44
N THR A 106 2.88 5.22 -17.65
CA THR A 106 4.17 5.20 -18.35
C THR A 106 4.42 6.43 -19.24
N GLN A 107 3.43 7.31 -19.36
CA GLN A 107 3.58 8.53 -20.15
C GLN A 107 4.51 9.53 -19.43
N PRO A 108 5.44 10.17 -20.14
CA PRO A 108 6.33 11.17 -19.55
C PRO A 108 5.54 12.27 -18.84
N GLY A 109 5.89 12.56 -17.61
CA GLY A 109 5.27 13.62 -16.81
C GLY A 109 3.86 13.32 -16.31
N TYR A 110 3.34 12.10 -16.49
CA TYR A 110 1.97 11.74 -16.08
C TYR A 110 1.68 12.14 -14.63
N TYR A 111 2.47 11.69 -13.68
CA TYR A 111 2.26 11.98 -12.26
C TYR A 111 2.39 13.47 -11.94
N ALA A 112 3.41 14.14 -12.49
CA ALA A 112 3.64 15.56 -12.23
C ALA A 112 2.53 16.46 -12.78
N ASN A 113 1.95 16.10 -13.92
CA ASN A 113 0.94 16.91 -14.60
C ASN A 113 -0.49 16.58 -14.17
N ASN A 114 -0.70 15.47 -13.47
CA ASN A 114 -2.04 14.97 -13.12
C ASN A 114 -2.22 14.77 -11.61
N PHE A 115 -1.40 15.39 -10.78
CA PHE A 115 -1.51 15.24 -9.33
C PHE A 115 -2.94 15.55 -8.83
N ASN A 116 -3.44 14.74 -7.92
CA ASN A 116 -4.78 14.90 -7.36
C ASN A 116 -4.69 15.65 -6.03
N ASP A 117 -4.92 16.96 -6.06
CA ASP A 117 -4.80 17.86 -4.91
C ASP A 117 -5.76 17.50 -3.76
N ALA A 118 -6.83 16.77 -4.03
CA ALA A 118 -7.80 16.37 -3.00
C ALA A 118 -7.13 15.59 -1.85
N ILE A 119 -6.02 14.88 -2.10
CA ILE A 119 -5.28 14.19 -1.05
C ILE A 119 -4.71 15.16 -0.02
N ILE A 120 -4.28 16.35 -0.43
CA ILE A 120 -3.72 17.37 0.47
C ILE A 120 -4.79 17.82 1.46
N ASP A 121 -5.98 18.14 0.95
CA ASP A 121 -7.10 18.61 1.78
C ASP A 121 -7.55 17.51 2.75
N GLU A 122 -7.70 16.28 2.27
CA GLU A 122 -8.14 15.14 3.08
C GLU A 122 -7.14 14.82 4.21
N VAL A 123 -5.85 14.82 3.91
CA VAL A 123 -4.80 14.58 4.92
C VAL A 123 -4.74 15.74 5.90
N SER A 124 -4.83 16.98 5.44
CA SER A 124 -4.83 18.18 6.29
C SER A 124 -6.01 18.17 7.25
N ASN A 125 -7.21 17.91 6.75
CA ASN A 125 -8.42 17.80 7.56
C ASN A 125 -8.31 16.68 8.61
N TRP A 126 -7.71 15.52 8.23
CA TRP A 126 -7.48 14.45 9.18
C TRP A 126 -6.51 14.87 10.28
N ILE A 127 -5.37 15.51 9.95
CA ILE A 127 -4.39 15.99 10.94
C ILE A 127 -5.06 16.99 11.89
N GLU A 128 -5.87 17.90 11.37
CA GLU A 128 -6.58 18.89 12.20
C GLU A 128 -7.60 18.25 13.13
N SER A 129 -8.23 17.15 12.71
CA SER A 129 -9.19 16.43 13.54
C SER A 129 -8.54 15.69 14.74
N LEU A 130 -7.22 15.63 14.80
CA LEU A 130 -6.47 15.01 15.89
C LEU A 130 -6.08 15.97 17.02
N LYS A 131 -6.32 17.26 16.83
CA LYS A 131 -6.06 18.29 17.83
C LYS A 131 -7.18 18.36 18.87
#